data_2dd52e18ed1f499e029495e10947a4b0
#
_entry.id   2dd52e18ed1f499e029495e10947a4b0
#
_cell.length_a   1.000
_cell.length_b   1.000
_cell.length_c   1.000
_cell.angle_alpha   90.00
_cell.angle_beta   90.00
_cell.angle_gamma   90.00
#
_symmetry.space_group_name_H-M   'P 1'
#
loop_
_entity.id
_entity.type
_entity.pdbx_description
1 polymer ?
#
loop_
_entity_poly.entity_id
_entity_poly.type
_entity_poly.pdbx_seq_one_letter_code
_entity_poly.pdbx_strand_id
1 'polypeptide(L)'
;MTSPTAAGPTAPAVSAADGRSPLAELVDERSIIVCCGSGGVGKTTTAAVVALEGARRGRNTVVVTIDPAKRLADALGLQGLTDTPSRIEGDWPGQLWALMLDTKSTFDALVAKHAATPEQGRRILANGFYRNISGALSGTQEYMAMEKLYELHDESDFDLVVVDTPPTRHALDFLDAPRRLSRFLEHRLFRMLVAPSRGLVKAVNVAAQTFLRTVSKVVGGDVVDDAIAFFQAFEGMEEGFRQRAARVNELLAAPETAFVLVASPRRDTVEEAHYFADRLHEAGITVQGLIVNRVHPTFGGSSPPGGSSPPGGSHPAGDSSPGGPSGPVTAAVAAGTARRAETLAGTDIGGLYRNLADFQAVTSREQAHLAGLAEAVAPAPVAWVPFLRSDVHDIAGMDEVARHVFAPTPTD
;
A
#
# COMPACT_ATOMS: atom_id res chain seq x y z
N MET A 1 1.32 14.96 49.18
CA MET A 1 0.24 14.81 48.17
C MET A 1 0.92 14.49 46.86
N THR A 2 1.07 13.20 46.60
CA THR A 2 1.71 12.66 45.40
C THR A 2 0.62 12.29 44.38
N SER A 3 0.64 12.91 43.20
CA SER A 3 -0.26 12.61 42.10
C SER A 3 0.10 11.28 41.48
N PRO A 4 -0.86 10.44 41.06
CA PRO A 4 -0.60 9.21 40.38
C PRO A 4 -0.31 9.44 38.92
N THR A 5 0.81 8.87 38.46
CA THR A 5 1.20 8.76 37.06
C THR A 5 0.20 7.86 36.31
N ALA A 6 -0.44 8.39 35.28
CA ALA A 6 -1.32 7.63 34.39
C ALA A 6 -0.47 6.66 33.55
N ALA A 7 -0.71 5.38 33.71
CA ALA A 7 -0.18 4.34 32.86
C ALA A 7 -0.89 4.43 31.49
N GLY A 8 -0.11 4.62 30.43
CA GLY A 8 -0.59 4.52 29.05
C GLY A 8 -1.03 3.09 28.70
N PRO A 9 -1.88 2.90 27.70
CA PRO A 9 -2.37 1.59 27.32
C PRO A 9 -1.22 0.72 26.79
N THR A 10 -0.95 -0.35 27.53
CA THR A 10 -0.05 -1.43 27.11
C THR A 10 -0.69 -2.15 25.92
N ALA A 11 -0.07 -2.09 24.75
CA ALA A 11 -0.42 -2.94 23.62
C ALA A 11 -0.33 -4.42 24.04
N PRO A 12 -1.28 -5.29 23.67
CA PRO A 12 -1.21 -6.70 23.98
C PRO A 12 0.01 -7.32 23.30
N ALA A 13 0.87 -7.94 24.08
CA ALA A 13 1.96 -8.78 23.57
C ALA A 13 1.32 -9.95 22.80
N VAL A 14 1.55 -10.02 21.49
CA VAL A 14 1.12 -11.14 20.65
C VAL A 14 1.91 -12.36 21.07
N SER A 15 1.22 -13.33 21.63
CA SER A 15 1.78 -14.63 22.06
C SER A 15 2.08 -15.47 20.82
N ALA A 16 3.34 -15.75 20.55
CA ALA A 16 3.79 -16.69 19.51
C ALA A 16 3.52 -18.16 19.94
N ALA A 17 2.25 -18.53 20.11
CA ALA A 17 1.89 -19.82 20.71
C ALA A 17 1.70 -20.98 19.72
N ASP A 18 1.57 -20.74 18.39
CA ASP A 18 1.15 -21.79 17.43
C ASP A 18 2.07 -22.01 16.21
N GLY A 19 3.27 -21.46 16.16
CA GLY A 19 4.18 -21.62 15.00
C GLY A 19 3.64 -20.99 13.69
N ARG A 20 2.62 -20.13 13.77
CA ARG A 20 2.07 -19.40 12.63
C ARG A 20 2.90 -18.16 12.33
N SER A 21 2.97 -17.78 11.07
CA SER A 21 3.56 -16.50 10.68
C SER A 21 2.71 -15.35 11.21
N PRO A 22 3.27 -14.34 11.91
CA PRO A 22 2.50 -13.19 12.38
C PRO A 22 1.85 -12.37 11.24
N LEU A 23 2.43 -12.40 10.02
CA LEU A 23 1.80 -11.80 8.85
C LEU A 23 0.59 -12.59 8.37
N ALA A 24 0.57 -13.91 8.60
CA ALA A 24 -0.59 -14.74 8.34
C ALA A 24 -1.76 -14.44 9.31
N GLU A 25 -1.46 -14.10 10.55
CA GLU A 25 -2.45 -13.65 11.53
C GLU A 25 -3.15 -12.36 11.09
N LEU A 26 -2.39 -11.41 10.48
CA LEU A 26 -3.00 -10.22 9.90
C LEU A 26 -4.02 -10.56 8.80
N VAL A 27 -3.70 -11.55 7.96
CA VAL A 27 -4.61 -12.01 6.91
C VAL A 27 -5.85 -12.69 7.50
N ASP A 28 -5.75 -13.37 8.63
CA ASP A 28 -6.90 -14.01 9.30
C ASP A 28 -7.79 -12.99 10.02
N GLU A 29 -7.21 -11.99 10.68
CA GLU A 29 -7.91 -11.13 11.64
C GLU A 29 -8.39 -9.78 11.06
N ARG A 30 -7.70 -9.25 10.04
CA ARG A 30 -8.00 -7.91 9.52
C ARG A 30 -9.02 -7.95 8.39
N SER A 31 -9.84 -6.91 8.31
CA SER A 31 -10.78 -6.74 7.19
C SER A 31 -10.18 -5.89 6.07
N ILE A 32 -9.17 -5.09 6.39
CA ILE A 32 -8.47 -4.26 5.42
C ILE A 32 -6.96 -4.38 5.62
N ILE A 33 -6.23 -4.60 4.53
CA ILE A 33 -4.77 -4.57 4.51
C ILE A 33 -4.30 -3.58 3.43
N VAL A 34 -3.61 -2.51 3.84
CA VAL A 34 -3.08 -1.49 2.95
C VAL A 34 -1.59 -1.74 2.72
N CYS A 35 -1.22 -2.13 1.49
CA CYS A 35 0.17 -2.29 1.08
C CYS A 35 0.75 -0.94 0.64
N CYS A 36 1.68 -0.39 1.40
CA CYS A 36 2.32 0.90 1.13
C CYS A 36 3.83 0.78 0.98
N GLY A 37 4.48 1.78 0.39
CA GLY A 37 5.93 1.80 0.17
C GLY A 37 6.32 2.52 -1.12
N SER A 38 7.60 2.57 -1.44
CA SER A 38 8.15 3.31 -2.58
C SER A 38 7.87 2.65 -3.94
N GLY A 39 8.21 3.36 -5.02
CA GLY A 39 8.06 2.84 -6.39
C GLY A 39 8.98 1.66 -6.68
N GLY A 40 8.45 0.62 -7.35
CA GLY A 40 9.25 -0.51 -7.84
C GLY A 40 9.69 -1.55 -6.80
N VAL A 41 9.25 -1.44 -5.53
CA VAL A 41 9.58 -2.41 -4.47
C VAL A 41 8.78 -3.71 -4.54
N GLY A 42 7.73 -3.77 -5.38
CA GLY A 42 6.89 -4.96 -5.53
C GLY A 42 5.59 -4.92 -4.74
N LYS A 43 5.08 -3.73 -4.40
CA LYS A 43 3.79 -3.55 -3.69
C LYS A 43 2.64 -4.32 -4.34
N THR A 44 2.46 -4.14 -5.63
CA THR A 44 1.38 -4.77 -6.40
C THR A 44 1.44 -6.31 -6.32
N THR A 45 2.64 -6.88 -6.49
CA THR A 45 2.85 -8.32 -6.32
C THR A 45 2.57 -8.75 -4.88
N THR A 46 3.04 -7.98 -3.90
CA THR A 46 2.79 -8.26 -2.48
C THR A 46 1.30 -8.19 -2.15
N ALA A 47 0.59 -7.17 -2.63
CA ALA A 47 -0.86 -7.05 -2.43
C ALA A 47 -1.62 -8.25 -3.05
N ALA A 48 -1.25 -8.67 -4.27
CA ALA A 48 -1.81 -9.85 -4.90
C ALA A 48 -1.54 -11.13 -4.08
N VAL A 49 -0.32 -11.28 -3.55
CA VAL A 49 0.08 -12.42 -2.68
C VAL A 49 -0.71 -12.44 -1.38
N VAL A 50 -0.88 -11.28 -0.72
CA VAL A 50 -1.70 -11.16 0.51
C VAL A 50 -3.16 -11.53 0.24
N ALA A 51 -3.71 -11.07 -0.88
CA ALA A 51 -5.09 -11.38 -1.26
C ALA A 51 -5.28 -12.87 -1.60
N LEU A 52 -4.32 -13.47 -2.32
CA LEU A 52 -4.31 -14.90 -2.60
C LEU A 52 -4.25 -15.74 -1.31
N GLU A 53 -3.45 -15.31 -0.34
CA GLU A 53 -3.39 -15.98 0.97
C GLU A 53 -4.74 -15.89 1.70
N GLY A 54 -5.43 -14.74 1.63
CA GLY A 54 -6.77 -14.59 2.18
C GLY A 54 -7.77 -15.61 1.59
N ALA A 55 -7.77 -15.76 0.26
CA ALA A 55 -8.60 -16.75 -0.43
C ALA A 55 -8.22 -18.19 -0.04
N ARG A 56 -6.94 -18.52 0.14
CA ARG A 56 -6.46 -19.81 0.62
C ARG A 56 -6.91 -20.13 2.05
N ARG A 57 -7.07 -19.10 2.85
CA ARG A 57 -7.59 -19.19 4.23
C ARG A 57 -9.11 -19.21 4.30
N GLY A 58 -9.78 -19.35 3.15
CA GLY A 58 -11.23 -19.48 3.08
C GLY A 58 -12.01 -18.17 3.08
N ARG A 59 -11.32 -17.02 2.99
CA ARG A 59 -11.95 -15.70 2.99
C ARG A 59 -12.43 -15.29 1.60
N ASN A 60 -13.53 -14.54 1.52
CA ASN A 60 -13.95 -13.82 0.34
C ASN A 60 -13.10 -12.53 0.23
N THR A 61 -12.06 -12.55 -0.62
CA THR A 61 -11.02 -11.54 -0.63
C THR A 61 -11.04 -10.77 -1.94
N VAL A 62 -10.87 -9.45 -1.87
CA VAL A 62 -10.69 -8.59 -3.04
C VAL A 62 -9.38 -7.81 -2.95
N VAL A 63 -8.62 -7.75 -4.05
CA VAL A 63 -7.49 -6.84 -4.19
C VAL A 63 -7.87 -5.69 -5.12
N VAL A 64 -7.64 -4.45 -4.66
CA VAL A 64 -7.88 -3.23 -5.42
C VAL A 64 -6.56 -2.50 -5.66
N THR A 65 -6.25 -2.21 -6.92
CA THR A 65 -5.11 -1.35 -7.26
C THR A 65 -5.57 0.05 -7.63
N ILE A 66 -4.84 1.04 -7.13
CA ILE A 66 -5.02 2.45 -7.47
C ILE A 66 -4.09 2.84 -8.64
N ASP A 67 -3.07 2.03 -8.91
CA ASP A 67 -2.14 2.25 -10.03
C ASP A 67 -2.82 1.89 -11.36
N PRO A 68 -2.95 2.83 -12.30
CA PRO A 68 -3.55 2.57 -13.62
C PRO A 68 -2.67 1.68 -14.50
N ALA A 69 -1.42 1.40 -14.12
CA ALA A 69 -0.59 0.44 -14.81
C ALA A 69 -1.15 -0.98 -14.65
N LYS A 70 -1.10 -1.77 -15.71
CA LYS A 70 -1.66 -3.14 -15.72
C LYS A 70 -0.93 -4.16 -14.83
N ARG A 71 -0.10 -3.71 -13.90
CA ARG A 71 0.77 -4.57 -13.09
C ARG A 71 0.02 -5.61 -12.26
N LEU A 72 -1.15 -5.24 -11.71
CA LEU A 72 -1.97 -6.19 -10.97
C LEU A 72 -2.59 -7.25 -11.91
N ALA A 73 -3.08 -6.82 -13.07
CA ALA A 73 -3.58 -7.75 -14.09
C ALA A 73 -2.46 -8.70 -14.54
N ASP A 74 -1.28 -8.18 -14.84
CA ASP A 74 -0.12 -8.97 -15.26
C ASP A 74 0.30 -9.98 -14.17
N ALA A 75 0.36 -9.56 -12.89
CA ALA A 75 0.70 -10.43 -11.76
C ALA A 75 -0.33 -11.57 -11.55
N LEU A 76 -1.59 -11.33 -11.88
CA LEU A 76 -2.69 -12.30 -11.78
C LEU A 76 -2.89 -13.10 -13.07
N GLY A 77 -2.10 -12.87 -14.11
CA GLY A 77 -2.24 -13.55 -15.42
C GLY A 77 -3.48 -13.12 -16.21
N LEU A 78 -4.00 -11.90 -15.99
CA LEU A 78 -5.22 -11.39 -16.61
C LEU A 78 -4.92 -10.45 -17.78
N GLN A 79 -5.83 -10.39 -18.77
CA GLN A 79 -5.72 -9.45 -19.89
C GLN A 79 -5.98 -7.98 -19.48
N GLY A 80 -6.70 -7.75 -18.39
CA GLY A 80 -7.01 -6.44 -17.86
C GLY A 80 -7.99 -6.50 -16.69
N LEU A 81 -8.10 -5.39 -15.98
CA LEU A 81 -9.05 -5.19 -14.86
C LEU A 81 -9.87 -3.94 -15.15
N THR A 82 -11.07 -3.91 -14.61
CA THR A 82 -11.99 -2.76 -14.60
C THR A 82 -12.27 -2.32 -13.16
N ASP A 83 -13.10 -1.32 -12.96
CA ASP A 83 -13.59 -0.86 -11.65
C ASP A 83 -14.65 -1.79 -11.01
N THR A 84 -15.05 -2.82 -11.74
CA THR A 84 -15.94 -3.87 -11.24
C THR A 84 -15.11 -5.08 -10.82
N PRO A 85 -15.34 -5.66 -9.62
CA PRO A 85 -14.62 -6.84 -9.17
C PRO A 85 -14.73 -8.00 -10.17
N SER A 86 -13.59 -8.50 -10.62
CA SER A 86 -13.46 -9.68 -11.49
C SER A 86 -12.97 -10.86 -10.66
N ARG A 87 -13.69 -11.97 -10.71
CA ARG A 87 -13.30 -13.19 -9.99
C ARG A 87 -12.10 -13.84 -10.64
N ILE A 88 -11.16 -14.27 -9.81
CA ILE A 88 -10.00 -15.03 -10.21
C ILE A 88 -10.26 -16.50 -9.90
N GLU A 89 -10.21 -17.33 -10.94
CA GLU A 89 -10.44 -18.76 -10.78
C GLU A 89 -9.19 -19.46 -10.24
N GLY A 90 -9.39 -20.40 -9.32
CA GLY A 90 -8.32 -21.20 -8.74
C GLY A 90 -8.85 -22.20 -7.70
N ASP A 91 -7.95 -23.08 -7.26
CA ASP A 91 -8.28 -24.15 -6.29
C ASP A 91 -7.91 -23.71 -4.87
N TRP A 92 -8.78 -22.90 -4.25
CA TRP A 92 -8.69 -22.46 -2.88
C TRP A 92 -10.08 -22.43 -2.21
N PRO A 93 -10.16 -22.56 -0.86
CA PRO A 93 -11.43 -22.67 -0.14
C PRO A 93 -12.30 -21.42 -0.22
N GLY A 94 -11.68 -20.23 -0.28
CA GLY A 94 -12.37 -18.94 -0.34
C GLY A 94 -12.56 -18.46 -1.77
N GLN A 95 -12.63 -17.14 -1.93
CA GLN A 95 -12.76 -16.50 -3.23
C GLN A 95 -11.74 -15.38 -3.37
N LEU A 96 -11.17 -15.26 -4.56
CA LEU A 96 -10.26 -14.15 -4.93
C LEU A 96 -10.90 -13.30 -6.00
N TRP A 97 -10.92 -11.99 -5.77
CA TRP A 97 -11.40 -10.99 -6.71
C TRP A 97 -10.35 -9.92 -6.90
N ALA A 98 -10.34 -9.29 -8.07
CA ALA A 98 -9.47 -8.17 -8.35
C ALA A 98 -10.22 -7.08 -9.11
N LEU A 99 -9.85 -5.82 -8.85
CA LEU A 99 -10.33 -4.67 -9.61
C LEU A 99 -9.24 -3.59 -9.71
N MET A 100 -9.39 -2.73 -10.71
CA MET A 100 -8.58 -1.53 -10.87
C MET A 100 -9.48 -0.30 -10.70
N LEU A 101 -9.08 0.62 -9.82
CA LEU A 101 -9.83 1.83 -9.57
C LEU A 101 -9.95 2.68 -10.85
N ASP A 102 -11.17 3.01 -11.23
CA ASP A 102 -11.47 4.12 -12.14
C ASP A 102 -11.97 5.31 -11.34
N THR A 103 -11.14 6.34 -11.23
CA THR A 103 -11.43 7.55 -10.45
C THR A 103 -12.70 8.25 -10.93
N LYS A 104 -12.92 8.28 -12.26
CA LYS A 104 -14.08 8.94 -12.83
C LYS A 104 -15.36 8.16 -12.53
N SER A 105 -15.36 6.87 -12.77
CA SER A 105 -16.50 5.98 -12.51
C SER A 105 -16.90 6.01 -11.03
N THR A 106 -15.93 5.94 -10.12
CA THR A 106 -16.15 6.03 -8.67
C THR A 106 -16.76 7.38 -8.28
N PHE A 107 -16.26 8.49 -8.86
CA PHE A 107 -16.83 9.81 -8.58
C PHE A 107 -18.24 9.95 -9.16
N ASP A 108 -18.49 9.44 -10.38
CA ASP A 108 -19.81 9.43 -11.01
C ASP A 108 -20.84 8.69 -10.13
N ALA A 109 -20.45 7.53 -9.59
CA ALA A 109 -21.27 6.75 -8.66
C ALA A 109 -21.55 7.50 -7.36
N LEU A 110 -20.54 8.16 -6.81
CA LEU A 110 -20.65 8.95 -5.58
C LEU A 110 -21.60 10.16 -5.78
N VAL A 111 -21.50 10.85 -6.91
CA VAL A 111 -22.43 11.93 -7.29
C VAL A 111 -23.86 11.39 -7.41
N ALA A 112 -24.05 10.27 -8.09
CA ALA A 112 -25.37 9.66 -8.23
C ALA A 112 -25.99 9.28 -6.89
N LYS A 113 -25.17 8.77 -5.95
CA LYS A 113 -25.58 8.33 -4.61
C LYS A 113 -25.98 9.50 -3.69
N HIS A 114 -25.28 10.63 -3.77
CA HIS A 114 -25.50 11.79 -2.89
C HIS A 114 -26.38 12.87 -3.51
N ALA A 115 -26.72 12.79 -4.79
CA ALA A 115 -27.64 13.74 -5.42
C ALA A 115 -29.03 13.60 -4.80
N ALA A 116 -29.66 14.73 -4.43
CA ALA A 116 -31.00 14.74 -3.89
C ALA A 116 -32.06 14.31 -4.93
N THR A 117 -31.78 14.52 -6.21
CA THR A 117 -32.62 14.08 -7.32
C THR A 117 -31.76 13.53 -8.49
N PRO A 118 -32.32 12.60 -9.30
CA PRO A 118 -31.62 12.11 -10.49
C PRO A 118 -31.25 13.23 -11.49
N GLU A 119 -32.03 14.32 -11.55
CA GLU A 119 -31.79 15.49 -12.39
C GLU A 119 -30.56 16.26 -11.94
N GLN A 120 -30.37 16.41 -10.60
CA GLN A 120 -29.18 17.04 -10.03
C GLN A 120 -27.92 16.23 -10.41
N GLY A 121 -27.94 14.93 -10.21
CA GLY A 121 -26.83 14.06 -10.58
C GLY A 121 -26.48 14.19 -12.07
N ARG A 122 -27.48 14.05 -12.95
CA ARG A 122 -27.27 14.20 -14.41
C ARG A 122 -26.69 15.56 -14.79
N ARG A 123 -27.12 16.65 -14.14
CA ARG A 123 -26.63 18.01 -14.41
C ARG A 123 -25.15 18.13 -14.03
N ILE A 124 -24.72 17.54 -12.90
CA ILE A 124 -23.32 17.52 -12.48
C ILE A 124 -22.47 16.71 -13.47
N LEU A 125 -22.90 15.50 -13.80
CA LEU A 125 -22.17 14.60 -14.69
C LEU A 125 -22.04 15.13 -16.13
N ALA A 126 -23.03 15.90 -16.61
CA ALA A 126 -23.01 16.51 -17.92
C ALA A 126 -22.19 17.81 -17.98
N ASN A 127 -21.83 18.40 -16.85
CA ASN A 127 -21.15 19.69 -16.77
C ASN A 127 -19.74 19.64 -17.37
N GLY A 128 -19.34 20.63 -18.17
CA GLY A 128 -18.05 20.70 -18.85
C GLY A 128 -16.88 20.86 -17.88
N PHE A 129 -17.04 21.69 -16.87
CA PHE A 129 -16.04 21.88 -15.81
C PHE A 129 -15.78 20.56 -15.07
N TYR A 130 -16.83 19.84 -14.66
CA TYR A 130 -16.71 18.53 -14.02
C TYR A 130 -15.91 17.55 -14.87
N ARG A 131 -16.22 17.41 -16.15
CA ARG A 131 -15.52 16.49 -17.05
C ARG A 131 -14.04 16.80 -17.21
N ASN A 132 -13.67 18.08 -17.12
CA ASN A 132 -12.28 18.52 -17.21
C ASN A 132 -11.50 18.36 -15.90
N ILE A 133 -12.16 18.45 -14.74
CA ILE A 133 -11.50 18.40 -13.44
C ILE A 133 -11.54 17.02 -12.78
N SER A 134 -12.52 16.16 -13.11
CA SER A 134 -12.68 14.84 -12.46
C SER A 134 -11.46 13.93 -12.56
N GLY A 135 -10.60 14.15 -13.57
CA GLY A 135 -9.33 13.45 -13.73
C GLY A 135 -8.07 14.26 -13.41
N ALA A 136 -8.19 15.57 -13.17
CA ALA A 136 -7.06 16.50 -13.09
C ALA A 136 -6.81 17.10 -11.69
N LEU A 137 -7.77 17.01 -10.77
CA LEU A 137 -7.61 17.51 -9.40
C LEU A 137 -6.68 16.61 -8.61
N SER A 138 -5.53 17.16 -8.21
CA SER A 138 -4.63 16.50 -7.26
C SER A 138 -5.39 16.17 -5.95
N GLY A 139 -5.30 14.91 -5.50
CA GLY A 139 -6.01 14.42 -4.32
C GLY A 139 -7.38 13.77 -4.60
N THR A 140 -7.90 13.88 -5.84
CA THR A 140 -9.17 13.23 -6.21
C THR A 140 -8.98 11.72 -6.36
N GLN A 141 -7.86 11.28 -6.92
CA GLN A 141 -7.56 9.88 -7.10
C GLN A 141 -7.45 9.17 -5.74
N GLU A 142 -6.74 9.79 -4.80
CA GLU A 142 -6.57 9.28 -3.46
C GLU A 142 -7.91 9.23 -2.70
N TYR A 143 -8.74 10.25 -2.85
CA TYR A 143 -10.07 10.25 -2.22
C TYR A 143 -11.01 9.20 -2.84
N MET A 144 -11.00 9.04 -4.15
CA MET A 144 -11.82 8.01 -4.82
C MET A 144 -11.36 6.60 -4.44
N ALA A 145 -10.06 6.41 -4.22
CA ALA A 145 -9.53 5.15 -3.71
C ALA A 145 -10.06 4.80 -2.32
N MET A 146 -10.13 5.81 -1.45
CA MET A 146 -10.71 5.67 -0.11
C MET A 146 -12.22 5.37 -0.17
N GLU A 147 -12.91 6.05 -1.05
CA GLU A 147 -14.34 5.83 -1.26
C GLU A 147 -14.62 4.41 -1.76
N LYS A 148 -13.81 3.93 -2.71
CA LYS A 148 -13.91 2.56 -3.21
C LYS A 148 -13.57 1.53 -2.14
N LEU A 149 -12.57 1.82 -1.32
CA LEU A 149 -12.25 0.98 -0.16
C LEU A 149 -13.44 0.85 0.79
N TYR A 150 -14.06 1.98 1.13
CA TYR A 150 -15.25 1.98 1.99
C TYR A 150 -16.42 1.22 1.36
N GLU A 151 -16.68 1.40 0.06
CA GLU A 151 -17.69 0.67 -0.68
C GLU A 151 -17.47 -0.84 -0.61
N LEU A 152 -16.22 -1.28 -0.84
CA LEU A 152 -15.87 -2.70 -0.81
C LEU A 152 -15.94 -3.31 0.60
N HIS A 153 -15.61 -2.52 1.62
CA HIS A 153 -15.65 -3.00 3.01
C HIS A 153 -17.06 -3.00 3.61
N ASP A 154 -17.80 -1.88 3.45
CA ASP A 154 -19.05 -1.64 4.21
C ASP A 154 -20.32 -1.99 3.41
N GLU A 155 -20.23 -2.00 2.07
CA GLU A 155 -21.37 -2.15 1.17
C GLU A 155 -21.29 -3.42 0.32
N SER A 156 -20.26 -4.27 0.51
CA SER A 156 -20.05 -5.53 -0.21
C SER A 156 -19.80 -6.68 0.77
N ASP A 157 -19.90 -7.91 0.28
CA ASP A 157 -19.74 -9.13 1.09
C ASP A 157 -18.28 -9.63 1.12
N PHE A 158 -17.28 -8.73 1.10
CA PHE A 158 -15.88 -9.12 1.20
C PHE A 158 -15.41 -9.21 2.66
N ASP A 159 -14.78 -10.32 3.02
CA ASP A 159 -14.19 -10.52 4.34
C ASP A 159 -12.85 -9.79 4.47
N LEU A 160 -12.13 -9.64 3.36
CA LEU A 160 -10.82 -8.98 3.30
C LEU A 160 -10.68 -8.11 2.05
N VAL A 161 -10.34 -6.85 2.25
CA VAL A 161 -10.00 -5.90 1.18
C VAL A 161 -8.51 -5.59 1.24
N VAL A 162 -7.76 -5.94 0.20
CA VAL A 162 -6.33 -5.63 0.09
C VAL A 162 -6.12 -4.47 -0.87
N VAL A 163 -5.45 -3.41 -0.42
CA VAL A 163 -5.24 -2.18 -1.18
C VAL A 163 -3.79 -2.10 -1.66
N ASP A 164 -3.61 -2.05 -2.98
CA ASP A 164 -2.33 -1.73 -3.62
C ASP A 164 -2.26 -0.22 -3.86
N THR A 165 -1.42 0.49 -3.09
CA THR A 165 -1.30 1.94 -3.17
C THR A 165 -0.38 2.41 -4.31
N PRO A 166 -0.56 3.65 -4.84
CA PRO A 166 0.30 4.19 -5.88
C PRO A 166 1.77 4.28 -5.46
N PRO A 167 2.70 4.28 -6.43
CA PRO A 167 4.14 4.29 -6.17
C PRO A 167 4.68 5.71 -5.90
N THR A 168 4.15 6.44 -4.94
CA THR A 168 4.58 7.83 -4.72
C THR A 168 4.75 8.16 -3.24
N ARG A 169 5.59 9.19 -2.95
CA ARG A 169 5.59 9.88 -1.66
C ARG A 169 4.20 10.41 -1.30
N HIS A 170 3.34 10.54 -2.31
CA HIS A 170 1.92 10.88 -2.21
C HIS A 170 1.02 9.70 -1.77
N ALA A 171 1.56 8.49 -1.58
CA ALA A 171 0.75 7.41 -1.00
C ALA A 171 0.25 7.77 0.42
N LEU A 172 0.87 8.75 1.08
CA LEU A 172 0.38 9.32 2.34
C LEU A 172 -0.64 10.45 2.14
N ASP A 173 -0.68 11.03 0.93
CA ASP A 173 -1.78 11.92 0.54
C ASP A 173 -3.12 11.19 0.56
N PHE A 174 -3.08 9.87 0.40
CA PHE A 174 -4.18 8.95 0.62
C PHE A 174 -4.80 9.13 2.02
N LEU A 175 -4.01 9.20 3.09
CA LEU A 175 -4.50 9.41 4.46
C LEU A 175 -5.05 10.83 4.68
N ASP A 176 -4.49 11.83 3.99
CA ASP A 176 -4.91 13.22 4.12
C ASP A 176 -6.04 13.61 3.17
N ALA A 177 -6.35 12.78 2.16
CA ALA A 177 -7.35 13.07 1.13
C ALA A 177 -8.73 13.40 1.71
N PRO A 178 -9.30 12.63 2.65
CA PRO A 178 -10.60 12.95 3.24
C PRO A 178 -10.59 14.28 4.01
N ARG A 179 -9.49 14.58 4.71
CA ARG A 179 -9.31 15.84 5.44
C ARG A 179 -9.16 17.04 4.50
N ARG A 180 -8.50 16.84 3.36
CA ARG A 180 -8.37 17.87 2.30
C ARG A 180 -9.73 18.19 1.68
N LEU A 181 -10.53 17.16 1.37
CA LEU A 181 -11.88 17.35 0.87
C LEU A 181 -12.76 18.10 1.89
N SER A 182 -12.76 17.70 3.15
CA SER A 182 -13.53 18.39 4.20
C SER A 182 -13.14 19.87 4.29
N ARG A 183 -11.83 20.19 4.32
CA ARG A 183 -11.35 21.59 4.33
C ARG A 183 -11.77 22.36 3.07
N PHE A 184 -11.76 21.71 1.91
CA PHE A 184 -12.21 22.32 0.64
C PHE A 184 -13.71 22.68 0.70
N LEU A 185 -14.54 21.73 1.17
CA LEU A 185 -15.98 21.95 1.33
C LEU A 185 -16.33 23.02 2.38
N GLU A 186 -15.49 23.17 3.41
CA GLU A 186 -15.63 24.19 4.45
C GLU A 186 -15.10 25.56 4.04
N HIS A 187 -14.34 25.65 2.95
CA HIS A 187 -13.68 26.89 2.55
C HIS A 187 -14.70 27.96 2.19
N ARG A 188 -14.45 29.19 2.66
CA ARG A 188 -15.38 30.33 2.47
C ARG A 188 -15.75 30.58 1.01
N LEU A 189 -14.80 30.44 0.10
CA LEU A 189 -15.04 30.62 -1.35
C LEU A 189 -15.99 29.54 -1.90
N PHE A 190 -15.82 28.28 -1.49
CA PHE A 190 -16.73 27.21 -1.87
C PHE A 190 -18.15 27.51 -1.38
N ARG A 191 -18.31 27.83 -0.10
CA ARG A 191 -19.63 28.20 0.48
C ARG A 191 -20.26 29.40 -0.18
N MET A 192 -19.46 30.39 -0.65
CA MET A 192 -19.98 31.55 -1.40
C MET A 192 -20.45 31.17 -2.80
N LEU A 193 -19.81 30.22 -3.46
CA LEU A 193 -20.20 29.75 -4.79
C LEU A 193 -21.46 28.86 -4.76
N VAL A 194 -21.60 28.06 -3.68
CA VAL A 194 -22.75 27.16 -3.46
C VAL A 194 -23.95 27.87 -2.82
N ALA A 195 -23.75 28.99 -2.08
CA ALA A 195 -24.82 29.66 -1.37
C ALA A 195 -25.94 30.15 -2.29
N PRO A 196 -27.22 29.85 -1.98
CA PRO A 196 -28.35 30.26 -2.79
C PRO A 196 -28.45 31.79 -2.88
N SER A 197 -28.73 32.29 -4.04
CA SER A 197 -28.78 33.72 -4.40
C SER A 197 -29.92 34.51 -3.73
N ARG A 198 -30.38 34.14 -2.53
CA ARG A 198 -31.51 34.75 -1.83
C ARG A 198 -31.03 35.86 -0.87
N GLY A 199 -31.05 37.08 -1.34
CA GLY A 199 -31.37 38.28 -0.54
C GLY A 199 -30.22 39.08 0.09
N LEU A 200 -29.03 38.52 0.44
CA LEU A 200 -27.92 39.24 1.09
C LEU A 200 -26.69 39.47 0.18
N VAL A 201 -26.73 39.00 -1.05
CA VAL A 201 -25.59 38.84 -1.96
C VAL A 201 -25.28 40.13 -2.76
N LYS A 202 -26.09 41.22 -2.70
CA LYS A 202 -25.84 42.43 -3.52
C LYS A 202 -24.53 43.16 -3.18
N ALA A 203 -24.04 43.12 -1.94
CA ALA A 203 -22.81 43.82 -1.55
C ALA A 203 -21.55 42.97 -1.73
N VAL A 204 -21.63 41.63 -1.55
CA VAL A 204 -20.51 40.69 -1.77
C VAL A 204 -20.28 40.48 -3.27
N ASN A 205 -21.29 40.68 -4.09
CA ASN A 205 -21.27 40.40 -5.52
C ASN A 205 -20.30 41.28 -6.33
N VAL A 206 -19.97 42.50 -5.91
CA VAL A 206 -19.10 43.39 -6.71
C VAL A 206 -17.65 42.94 -6.69
N ALA A 207 -17.10 42.52 -5.54
CA ALA A 207 -15.74 42.05 -5.47
C ALA A 207 -15.61 40.65 -6.11
N ALA A 208 -16.60 39.75 -5.90
CA ALA A 208 -16.65 38.45 -6.53
C ALA A 208 -16.81 38.56 -8.06
N GLN A 209 -17.68 39.47 -8.57
CA GLN A 209 -17.82 39.73 -10.01
C GLN A 209 -16.54 40.28 -10.63
N THR A 210 -15.81 41.15 -9.94
CA THR A 210 -14.54 41.69 -10.45
C THR A 210 -13.48 40.59 -10.51
N PHE A 211 -13.39 39.72 -9.50
CA PHE A 211 -12.52 38.54 -9.49
C PHE A 211 -12.88 37.57 -10.61
N LEU A 212 -14.16 37.20 -10.74
CA LEU A 212 -14.64 36.29 -11.78
C LEU A 212 -14.42 36.86 -13.20
N ARG A 213 -14.61 38.17 -13.40
CA ARG A 213 -14.29 38.83 -14.68
C ARG A 213 -12.79 38.82 -15.00
N THR A 214 -11.93 38.89 -13.97
CA THR A 214 -10.49 38.81 -14.19
C THR A 214 -10.08 37.38 -14.54
N VAL A 215 -10.64 36.39 -13.85
CA VAL A 215 -10.38 34.95 -14.12
C VAL A 215 -10.95 34.56 -15.49
N SER A 216 -12.16 35.02 -15.85
CA SER A 216 -12.77 34.72 -17.16
C SER A 216 -12.00 35.25 -18.36
N LYS A 217 -11.22 36.34 -18.20
CA LYS A 217 -10.32 36.85 -19.24
C LYS A 217 -9.10 35.96 -19.48
N VAL A 218 -8.67 35.17 -18.47
CA VAL A 218 -7.49 34.30 -18.53
C VAL A 218 -7.87 32.88 -18.93
N VAL A 219 -8.99 32.37 -18.38
CA VAL A 219 -9.40 30.96 -18.51
C VAL A 219 -10.52 30.76 -19.53
N GLY A 220 -11.24 31.80 -19.87
CA GLY A 220 -12.45 31.79 -20.76
C GLY A 220 -13.73 31.88 -19.93
N GLY A 221 -14.71 32.62 -20.47
CA GLY A 221 -16.02 32.88 -19.83
C GLY A 221 -16.80 31.59 -19.58
N ASP A 222 -16.85 30.74 -20.59
CA ASP A 222 -17.60 29.47 -20.56
C ASP A 222 -17.15 28.52 -19.45
N VAL A 223 -15.82 28.44 -19.17
CA VAL A 223 -15.26 27.63 -18.10
C VAL A 223 -15.67 28.14 -16.73
N VAL A 224 -15.74 29.47 -16.56
CA VAL A 224 -16.17 30.07 -15.28
C VAL A 224 -17.66 29.84 -15.06
N ASP A 225 -18.47 29.97 -16.10
CA ASP A 225 -19.94 29.76 -16.04
C ASP A 225 -20.23 28.27 -15.74
N ASP A 226 -19.53 27.34 -16.39
CA ASP A 226 -19.59 25.91 -16.11
C ASP A 226 -19.18 25.59 -14.66
N ALA A 227 -18.13 26.22 -14.16
CA ALA A 227 -17.69 26.04 -12.76
C ALA A 227 -18.76 26.52 -11.77
N ILE A 228 -19.35 27.71 -12.00
CA ILE A 228 -20.44 28.24 -11.17
C ILE A 228 -21.64 27.28 -11.20
N ALA A 229 -22.03 26.82 -12.38
CA ALA A 229 -23.15 25.90 -12.56
C ALA A 229 -22.90 24.56 -11.85
N PHE A 230 -21.65 24.05 -11.90
CA PHE A 230 -21.22 22.86 -11.17
C PHE A 230 -21.37 23.03 -9.65
N PHE A 231 -20.80 24.10 -9.08
CA PHE A 231 -20.87 24.34 -7.64
C PHE A 231 -22.32 24.57 -7.16
N GLN A 232 -23.15 25.25 -7.95
CA GLN A 232 -24.57 25.40 -7.63
C GLN A 232 -25.32 24.06 -7.69
N ALA A 233 -24.97 23.18 -8.64
CA ALA A 233 -25.56 21.86 -8.72
C ALA A 233 -25.10 20.96 -7.58
N PHE A 234 -23.97 21.25 -6.94
CA PHE A 234 -23.43 20.52 -5.80
C PHE A 234 -24.09 20.90 -4.46
N GLU A 235 -24.96 21.95 -4.46
CA GLU A 235 -25.67 22.41 -3.26
C GLU A 235 -26.46 21.26 -2.61
N GLY A 236 -26.28 21.10 -1.30
CA GLY A 236 -26.97 20.08 -0.49
C GLY A 236 -26.29 18.71 -0.47
N MET A 237 -25.20 18.50 -1.23
CA MET A 237 -24.43 17.26 -1.23
C MET A 237 -23.25 17.30 -0.25
N GLU A 238 -22.82 18.48 0.18
CA GLU A 238 -21.62 18.72 0.98
C GLU A 238 -21.60 17.93 2.28
N GLU A 239 -22.76 17.85 2.93
CA GLU A 239 -22.91 17.12 4.20
C GLU A 239 -22.70 15.62 4.00
N GLY A 240 -23.26 15.03 2.94
CA GLY A 240 -23.08 13.62 2.58
C GLY A 240 -21.60 13.29 2.34
N PHE A 241 -20.91 14.12 1.56
CA PHE A 241 -19.47 13.96 1.32
C PHE A 241 -18.62 14.11 2.60
N ARG A 242 -18.98 15.07 3.46
CA ARG A 242 -18.27 15.28 4.73
C ARG A 242 -18.42 14.09 5.67
N GLN A 243 -19.65 13.60 5.84
CA GLN A 243 -19.93 12.43 6.68
C GLN A 243 -19.22 11.19 6.15
N ARG A 244 -19.18 11.01 4.83
CA ARG A 244 -18.48 9.90 4.20
C ARG A 244 -16.98 9.99 4.44
N ALA A 245 -16.37 11.17 4.22
CA ALA A 245 -14.95 11.41 4.49
C ALA A 245 -14.58 11.15 5.96
N ALA A 246 -15.46 11.49 6.90
CA ALA A 246 -15.25 11.19 8.33
C ALA A 246 -15.24 9.67 8.58
N ARG A 247 -16.21 8.93 8.04
CA ARG A 247 -16.26 7.46 8.19
C ARG A 247 -15.05 6.75 7.58
N VAL A 248 -14.60 7.22 6.42
CA VAL A 248 -13.38 6.68 5.80
C VAL A 248 -12.16 6.91 6.69
N ASN A 249 -12.02 8.11 7.31
CA ASN A 249 -10.94 8.36 8.26
C ASN A 249 -11.02 7.45 9.50
N GLU A 250 -12.22 7.21 10.02
CA GLU A 250 -12.45 6.30 11.13
C GLU A 250 -12.03 4.88 10.76
N LEU A 251 -12.42 4.40 9.57
CA LEU A 251 -12.09 3.07 9.07
C LEU A 251 -10.58 2.85 8.93
N LEU A 252 -9.85 3.85 8.40
CA LEU A 252 -8.39 3.75 8.27
C LEU A 252 -7.64 3.74 9.60
N ALA A 253 -8.21 4.36 10.64
CA ALA A 253 -7.66 4.36 11.99
C ALA A 253 -8.16 3.20 12.85
N ALA A 254 -9.10 2.42 12.35
CA ALA A 254 -9.74 1.34 13.09
C ALA A 254 -8.82 0.11 13.23
N PRO A 255 -8.97 -0.69 14.29
CA PRO A 255 -8.15 -1.87 14.53
C PRO A 255 -8.25 -2.93 13.41
N GLU A 256 -9.35 -2.98 12.67
CA GLU A 256 -9.55 -3.88 11.54
C GLU A 256 -8.75 -3.52 10.29
N THR A 257 -8.12 -2.34 10.25
CA THR A 257 -7.24 -1.89 9.16
C THR A 257 -5.79 -2.07 9.54
N ALA A 258 -5.03 -2.84 8.75
CA ALA A 258 -3.60 -3.04 8.90
C ALA A 258 -2.82 -2.33 7.78
N PHE A 259 -1.69 -1.71 8.14
CA PHE A 259 -0.74 -1.14 7.20
C PHE A 259 0.50 -2.03 7.12
N VAL A 260 0.76 -2.56 5.93
CA VAL A 260 1.93 -3.38 5.61
C VAL A 260 2.87 -2.58 4.74
N LEU A 261 4.06 -2.30 5.26
CA LEU A 261 5.09 -1.57 4.55
C LEU A 261 5.89 -2.53 3.67
N VAL A 262 6.03 -2.20 2.39
CA VAL A 262 6.83 -2.97 1.43
C VAL A 262 8.06 -2.15 1.06
N ALA A 263 9.23 -2.72 1.26
CA ALA A 263 10.53 -2.12 0.98
C ALA A 263 11.40 -3.03 0.11
N SER A 264 12.51 -2.51 -0.39
CA SER A 264 13.59 -3.28 -1.01
C SER A 264 14.94 -2.79 -0.45
N PRO A 265 16.03 -3.57 -0.57
CA PRO A 265 17.30 -3.22 0.08
C PRO A 265 18.03 -2.02 -0.54
N ARG A 266 17.49 -1.37 -1.56
CA ARG A 266 18.06 -0.18 -2.17
C ARG A 266 17.96 1.00 -1.20
N ARG A 267 19.01 1.80 -1.12
CA ARG A 267 19.10 2.93 -0.19
C ARG A 267 17.93 3.92 -0.34
N ASP A 268 17.61 4.30 -1.57
CA ASP A 268 16.52 5.23 -1.87
C ASP A 268 15.17 4.72 -1.38
N THR A 269 14.89 3.43 -1.58
CA THR A 269 13.63 2.81 -1.14
C THR A 269 13.56 2.60 0.36
N VAL A 270 14.68 2.38 1.03
CA VAL A 270 14.77 2.29 2.50
C VAL A 270 14.55 3.66 3.13
N GLU A 271 15.17 4.73 2.59
CA GLU A 271 14.95 6.11 3.05
C GLU A 271 13.46 6.51 2.89
N GLU A 272 12.83 6.14 1.78
CA GLU A 272 11.39 6.34 1.59
C GLU A 272 10.55 5.51 2.56
N ALA A 273 10.94 4.27 2.85
CA ALA A 273 10.23 3.42 3.81
C ALA A 273 10.29 3.99 5.24
N HIS A 274 11.42 4.53 5.67
CA HIS A 274 11.52 5.28 6.94
C HIS A 274 10.57 6.47 6.95
N TYR A 275 10.59 7.29 5.90
CA TYR A 275 9.68 8.41 5.77
C TYR A 275 8.20 7.99 5.88
N PHE A 276 7.84 6.83 5.28
CA PHE A 276 6.49 6.27 5.39
C PHE A 276 6.16 5.87 6.83
N ALA A 277 7.05 5.16 7.51
CA ALA A 277 6.86 4.73 8.88
C ALA A 277 6.65 5.94 9.82
N ASP A 278 7.49 6.97 9.68
CA ASP A 278 7.39 8.21 10.45
C ASP A 278 6.05 8.93 10.21
N ARG A 279 5.63 9.05 8.97
CA ARG A 279 4.38 9.72 8.61
C ARG A 279 3.13 8.97 9.09
N LEU A 280 3.14 7.63 9.01
CA LEU A 280 2.07 6.81 9.59
C LEU A 280 2.01 7.02 11.09
N HIS A 281 3.16 7.00 11.76
CA HIS A 281 3.25 7.26 13.20
C HIS A 281 2.71 8.65 13.59
N GLU A 282 3.08 9.71 12.85
CA GLU A 282 2.53 11.07 13.03
C GLU A 282 1.00 11.14 12.86
N ALA A 283 0.44 10.28 11.99
CA ALA A 283 -0.99 10.15 11.81
C ALA A 283 -1.68 9.29 12.88
N GLY A 284 -0.92 8.74 13.84
CA GLY A 284 -1.42 7.83 14.88
C GLY A 284 -1.65 6.40 14.38
N ILE A 285 -1.08 6.05 13.24
CA ILE A 285 -1.20 4.72 12.63
C ILE A 285 0.11 3.96 12.82
N THR A 286 0.01 2.74 13.32
CA THR A 286 1.16 1.85 13.50
C THR A 286 1.32 0.95 12.29
N VAL A 287 2.56 0.74 11.83
CA VAL A 287 2.86 -0.31 10.84
C VAL A 287 2.69 -1.67 11.51
N GLN A 288 1.88 -2.56 10.92
CA GLN A 288 1.63 -3.90 11.46
C GLN A 288 2.41 -5.00 10.77
N GLY A 289 3.10 -4.70 9.68
CA GLY A 289 3.96 -5.66 8.98
C GLY A 289 4.96 -4.96 8.08
N LEU A 290 6.15 -5.53 7.96
CA LEU A 290 7.19 -5.11 7.01
C LEU A 290 7.53 -6.29 6.09
N ILE A 291 7.47 -6.07 4.79
CA ILE A 291 7.91 -7.04 3.79
C ILE A 291 9.08 -6.44 3.02
N VAL A 292 10.26 -7.01 3.22
CA VAL A 292 11.48 -6.62 2.50
C VAL A 292 11.64 -7.54 1.30
N ASN A 293 11.36 -7.00 0.12
CA ASN A 293 11.36 -7.74 -1.13
C ASN A 293 12.69 -7.57 -1.89
N ARG A 294 13.05 -8.57 -2.71
CA ARG A 294 14.25 -8.58 -3.57
C ARG A 294 15.56 -8.52 -2.80
N VAL A 295 15.64 -9.23 -1.69
CA VAL A 295 16.86 -9.34 -0.88
C VAL A 295 17.84 -10.28 -1.56
N HIS A 296 19.08 -9.88 -1.74
CA HIS A 296 20.09 -10.76 -2.29
C HIS A 296 20.43 -11.91 -1.31
N PRO A 297 20.60 -13.15 -1.82
CA PRO A 297 20.91 -14.30 -0.97
C PRO A 297 22.30 -14.15 -0.33
N THR A 298 22.40 -14.55 0.93
CA THR A 298 23.68 -14.61 1.64
C THR A 298 24.41 -15.91 1.30
N PHE A 299 25.42 -15.86 0.43
CA PHE A 299 26.25 -17.02 0.14
C PHE A 299 27.38 -17.16 1.18
N GLY A 300 27.49 -18.32 1.83
CA GLY A 300 28.63 -18.67 2.71
C GLY A 300 28.57 -18.13 4.15
N GLY A 301 27.39 -17.79 4.65
CA GLY A 301 27.17 -17.60 6.08
C GLY A 301 27.27 -18.94 6.79
N SER A 302 28.23 -19.12 7.70
CA SER A 302 28.27 -20.25 8.62
C SER A 302 27.00 -20.18 9.49
N SER A 303 26.30 -21.32 9.63
CA SER A 303 25.27 -21.49 10.65
C SER A 303 25.81 -21.04 12.01
N PRO A 304 24.98 -20.41 12.88
CA PRO A 304 25.44 -20.03 14.21
C PRO A 304 26.04 -21.25 14.94
N PRO A 305 27.11 -21.08 15.73
CA PRO A 305 27.70 -22.18 16.50
C PRO A 305 26.72 -22.58 17.61
N GLY A 306 25.97 -23.68 17.43
CA GLY A 306 25.03 -24.15 18.45
C GLY A 306 24.11 -25.30 18.04
N GLY A 307 24.36 -25.99 16.94
CA GLY A 307 23.62 -27.20 16.58
C GLY A 307 24.56 -28.41 16.42
N SER A 308 24.69 -29.26 17.43
CA SER A 308 25.33 -30.56 17.33
C SER A 308 24.53 -31.47 16.39
N SER A 309 25.05 -31.70 15.18
CA SER A 309 24.54 -32.73 14.31
C SER A 309 24.93 -34.11 14.85
N PRO A 310 24.03 -35.10 14.93
CA PRO A 310 24.37 -36.45 15.20
C PRO A 310 25.13 -37.08 14.01
N PRO A 311 26.13 -37.94 14.26
CA PRO A 311 26.88 -38.61 13.19
C PRO A 311 26.05 -39.75 12.61
N GLY A 312 25.90 -39.77 11.31
CA GLY A 312 25.52 -40.96 10.53
C GLY A 312 24.11 -40.97 9.98
N GLY A 313 24.01 -40.66 8.70
CA GLY A 313 22.83 -40.87 7.87
C GLY A 313 23.09 -40.43 6.44
N SER A 314 23.41 -41.37 5.56
CA SER A 314 23.51 -41.18 4.12
C SER A 314 22.11 -40.84 3.56
N HIS A 315 21.91 -39.61 3.07
CA HIS A 315 20.72 -39.21 2.35
C HIS A 315 20.99 -39.12 0.84
N PRO A 316 20.07 -39.62 -0.01
CA PRO A 316 20.18 -39.47 -1.44
C PRO A 316 19.97 -38.01 -1.86
N ALA A 317 20.70 -37.62 -2.89
CA ALA A 317 20.62 -36.30 -3.52
C ALA A 317 19.20 -36.03 -4.07
N GLY A 318 18.60 -34.91 -3.64
CA GLY A 318 17.36 -34.39 -4.23
C GLY A 318 16.45 -33.80 -3.18
N ASP A 319 16.70 -32.60 -2.76
CA ASP A 319 15.76 -31.50 -2.48
C ASP A 319 16.51 -30.38 -1.73
N SER A 320 17.08 -29.45 -2.48
CA SER A 320 17.61 -28.22 -1.91
C SER A 320 16.49 -27.20 -1.84
N SER A 321 15.66 -27.30 -0.80
CA SER A 321 14.85 -26.17 -0.36
C SER A 321 15.81 -25.01 0.02
N PRO A 322 15.63 -23.79 -0.52
CA PRO A 322 16.45 -22.65 -0.11
C PRO A 322 16.08 -22.32 1.33
N GLY A 323 16.96 -22.65 2.27
CA GLY A 323 16.87 -22.18 3.64
C GLY A 323 16.73 -20.66 3.69
N GLY A 324 15.92 -20.17 4.62
CA GLY A 324 15.79 -18.75 4.92
C GLY A 324 17.16 -18.08 5.17
N PRO A 325 17.25 -16.74 5.30
CA PRO A 325 18.50 -16.02 5.29
C PRO A 325 19.44 -16.56 6.36
N SER A 326 20.44 -17.31 5.89
CA SER A 326 21.57 -17.69 6.73
C SER A 326 22.14 -16.42 7.33
N GLY A 327 22.43 -16.38 8.63
CA GLY A 327 22.78 -15.20 9.41
C GLY A 327 23.69 -14.16 8.73
N PRO A 328 23.83 -12.97 9.28
CA PRO A 328 24.43 -11.81 8.61
C PRO A 328 25.81 -12.13 8.04
N VAL A 329 26.03 -11.80 6.77
CA VAL A 329 27.39 -11.84 6.19
C VAL A 329 28.21 -10.77 6.87
N THR A 330 29.09 -11.17 7.77
CA THR A 330 29.95 -10.21 8.44
C THR A 330 30.99 -9.66 7.45
N ALA A 331 31.42 -8.41 7.64
CA ALA A 331 32.50 -7.81 6.86
C ALA A 331 33.79 -8.68 6.88
N ALA A 332 34.01 -9.46 7.94
CA ALA A 332 35.12 -10.41 8.07
C ALA A 332 35.00 -11.57 7.06
N VAL A 333 33.80 -12.10 6.82
CA VAL A 333 33.56 -13.17 5.83
C VAL A 333 33.83 -12.64 4.42
N ALA A 334 33.31 -11.49 4.09
CA ALA A 334 33.52 -10.85 2.77
C ALA A 334 35.03 -10.56 2.53
N ALA A 335 35.73 -10.04 3.53
CA ALA A 335 37.17 -9.79 3.45
C ALA A 335 37.98 -11.08 3.33
N GLY A 336 37.56 -12.17 3.95
CA GLY A 336 38.16 -13.50 3.81
C GLY A 336 38.02 -14.05 2.39
N THR A 337 36.83 -13.89 1.79
CA THR A 337 36.53 -14.31 0.41
C THR A 337 37.34 -13.50 -0.60
N ALA A 338 37.47 -12.18 -0.40
CA ALA A 338 38.28 -11.30 -1.24
C ALA A 338 39.78 -11.70 -1.22
N ARG A 339 40.34 -11.97 -0.06
CA ARG A 339 41.72 -12.45 0.05
C ARG A 339 41.96 -13.78 -0.69
N ARG A 340 41.00 -14.71 -0.65
CA ARG A 340 41.09 -15.96 -1.43
C ARG A 340 41.03 -15.70 -2.92
N ALA A 341 40.22 -14.76 -3.38
CA ALA A 341 40.15 -14.33 -4.77
C ALA A 341 41.51 -13.77 -5.26
N GLU A 342 42.17 -12.98 -4.43
CA GLU A 342 43.52 -12.44 -4.72
C GLU A 342 44.57 -13.55 -4.78
N THR A 343 44.56 -14.49 -3.83
CA THR A 343 45.51 -15.61 -3.80
C THR A 343 45.37 -16.54 -5.01
N LEU A 344 44.18 -16.65 -5.57
CA LEU A 344 43.85 -17.51 -6.73
C LEU A 344 43.73 -16.71 -8.02
N ALA A 345 44.24 -15.47 -8.03
CA ALA A 345 44.15 -14.58 -9.20
C ALA A 345 44.73 -15.25 -10.47
N GLY A 346 44.02 -15.08 -11.59
CA GLY A 346 44.40 -15.70 -12.86
C GLY A 346 43.90 -17.12 -13.08
N THR A 347 43.16 -17.70 -12.11
CA THR A 347 42.46 -18.99 -12.28
C THR A 347 40.95 -18.80 -12.38
N ASP A 348 40.22 -19.76 -12.96
CA ASP A 348 38.76 -19.77 -13.01
C ASP A 348 38.15 -19.75 -11.59
N ILE A 349 38.78 -20.46 -10.66
CA ILE A 349 38.37 -20.50 -9.25
C ILE A 349 38.54 -19.12 -8.63
N GLY A 350 39.63 -18.39 -8.92
CA GLY A 350 39.85 -17.02 -8.48
C GLY A 350 38.74 -16.07 -8.99
N GLY A 351 38.28 -16.29 -10.23
CA GLY A 351 37.13 -15.57 -10.81
C GLY A 351 35.83 -15.80 -10.01
N LEU A 352 35.55 -17.06 -9.64
CA LEU A 352 34.38 -17.41 -8.83
C LEU A 352 34.43 -16.80 -7.42
N TYR A 353 35.60 -16.83 -6.77
CA TYR A 353 35.78 -16.17 -5.47
C TYR A 353 35.61 -14.65 -5.54
N ARG A 354 36.00 -14.02 -6.62
CA ARG A 354 35.80 -12.56 -6.84
C ARG A 354 34.31 -12.26 -6.95
N ASN A 355 33.59 -12.98 -7.78
CA ASN A 355 32.12 -12.81 -7.89
C ASN A 355 31.43 -13.03 -6.55
N LEU A 356 31.84 -14.04 -5.78
CA LEU A 356 31.28 -14.30 -4.44
C LEU A 356 31.56 -13.13 -3.48
N ALA A 357 32.78 -12.59 -3.49
CA ALA A 357 33.15 -11.43 -2.66
C ALA A 357 32.32 -10.18 -3.01
N ASP A 358 32.10 -9.94 -4.31
CA ASP A 358 31.28 -8.83 -4.79
C ASP A 358 29.81 -8.98 -4.32
N PHE A 359 29.24 -10.19 -4.43
CA PHE A 359 27.91 -10.49 -3.91
C PHE A 359 27.81 -10.30 -2.40
N GLN A 360 28.78 -10.80 -1.64
CA GLN A 360 28.82 -10.63 -0.20
C GLN A 360 28.94 -9.16 0.22
N ALA A 361 29.68 -8.34 -0.54
CA ALA A 361 29.78 -6.91 -0.31
C ALA A 361 28.45 -6.18 -0.59
N VAL A 362 27.69 -6.61 -1.60
CA VAL A 362 26.32 -6.09 -1.86
C VAL A 362 25.41 -6.46 -0.69
N THR A 363 25.32 -7.73 -0.33
CA THR A 363 24.46 -8.23 0.73
C THR A 363 24.76 -7.57 2.09
N SER A 364 26.04 -7.40 2.43
CA SER A 364 26.42 -6.70 3.66
C SER A 364 25.94 -5.25 3.70
N ARG A 365 26.01 -4.54 2.58
CA ARG A 365 25.48 -3.17 2.48
C ARG A 365 23.95 -3.15 2.58
N GLU A 366 23.27 -4.06 1.92
CA GLU A 366 21.81 -4.20 2.03
C GLU A 366 21.36 -4.45 3.46
N GLN A 367 22.01 -5.37 4.17
CA GLN A 367 21.71 -5.65 5.57
C GLN A 367 21.92 -4.42 6.47
N ALA A 368 23.00 -3.67 6.23
CA ALA A 368 23.26 -2.43 6.97
C ALA A 368 22.18 -1.36 6.74
N HIS A 369 21.66 -1.23 5.51
CA HIS A 369 20.58 -0.30 5.21
C HIS A 369 19.26 -0.73 5.87
N LEU A 370 18.97 -2.01 5.91
CA LEU A 370 17.71 -2.55 6.39
C LEU A 370 17.61 -2.67 7.92
N ALA A 371 18.74 -2.75 8.62
CA ALA A 371 18.76 -2.91 10.09
C ALA A 371 17.95 -1.80 10.80
N GLY A 372 18.18 -0.53 10.44
CA GLY A 372 17.46 0.60 11.02
C GLY A 372 15.97 0.61 10.67
N LEU A 373 15.57 0.09 9.51
CA LEU A 373 14.16 0.04 9.10
C LEU A 373 13.36 -0.96 9.94
N ALA A 374 13.90 -2.13 10.20
CA ALA A 374 13.26 -3.13 11.07
C ALA A 374 13.06 -2.60 12.50
N GLU A 375 14.07 -1.88 13.02
CA GLU A 375 13.95 -1.20 14.32
C GLU A 375 12.89 -0.09 14.33
N ALA A 376 12.80 0.70 13.27
CA ALA A 376 11.84 1.81 13.17
C ALA A 376 10.37 1.37 13.15
N VAL A 377 10.10 0.15 12.67
CA VAL A 377 8.74 -0.41 12.61
C VAL A 377 8.44 -1.40 13.74
N ALA A 378 9.40 -1.64 14.64
CA ALA A 378 9.17 -2.57 15.75
C ALA A 378 7.93 -2.13 16.60
N PRO A 379 7.09 -3.09 17.06
CA PRO A 379 7.23 -4.54 17.05
C PRO A 379 6.66 -5.27 15.82
N ALA A 380 6.47 -4.58 14.68
CA ALA A 380 5.90 -5.21 13.49
C ALA A 380 6.73 -6.41 13.00
N PRO A 381 6.11 -7.53 12.63
CA PRO A 381 6.80 -8.67 12.04
C PRO A 381 7.42 -8.31 10.69
N VAL A 382 8.57 -8.91 10.42
CA VAL A 382 9.33 -8.68 9.18
C VAL A 382 9.44 -9.97 8.38
N ALA A 383 8.99 -9.93 7.12
CA ALA A 383 9.23 -11.01 6.16
C ALA A 383 10.29 -10.60 5.14
N TRP A 384 11.10 -11.57 4.73
CA TRP A 384 12.20 -11.40 3.80
C TRP A 384 11.94 -12.22 2.53
N VAL A 385 11.75 -11.54 1.40
CA VAL A 385 11.54 -12.18 0.11
C VAL A 385 12.84 -12.08 -0.70
N PRO A 386 13.46 -13.20 -1.07
CA PRO A 386 14.70 -13.18 -1.82
C PRO A 386 14.48 -12.64 -3.25
N PHE A 387 15.55 -12.23 -3.89
CA PHE A 387 15.56 -11.95 -5.31
C PHE A 387 15.30 -13.25 -6.07
N LEU A 388 14.10 -13.39 -6.64
CA LEU A 388 13.67 -14.59 -7.34
C LEU A 388 14.37 -14.74 -8.70
N ARG A 389 14.42 -15.95 -9.24
CA ARG A 389 15.07 -16.25 -10.53
C ARG A 389 14.29 -15.72 -11.72
N SER A 390 12.98 -15.57 -11.58
CA SER A 390 12.06 -15.07 -12.61
C SER A 390 11.13 -14.00 -12.03
N ASP A 391 10.66 -13.11 -12.88
CA ASP A 391 9.62 -12.16 -12.48
C ASP A 391 8.30 -12.91 -12.22
N VAL A 392 7.49 -12.35 -11.34
CA VAL A 392 6.19 -12.92 -10.96
C VAL A 392 5.13 -12.45 -11.96
N HIS A 393 4.57 -13.42 -12.73
CA HIS A 393 3.57 -13.14 -13.77
C HIS A 393 2.35 -14.05 -13.67
N ASP A 394 2.32 -14.97 -12.71
CA ASP A 394 1.27 -15.96 -12.55
C ASP A 394 1.11 -16.37 -11.07
N ILE A 395 0.13 -17.22 -10.82
CA ILE A 395 -0.17 -17.77 -9.50
C ILE A 395 1.03 -18.56 -8.94
N ALA A 396 1.76 -19.29 -9.78
CA ALA A 396 2.91 -20.10 -9.34
C ALA A 396 4.05 -19.19 -8.81
N GLY A 397 4.33 -18.08 -9.49
CA GLY A 397 5.29 -17.08 -9.00
C GLY A 397 4.83 -16.40 -7.71
N MET A 398 3.52 -16.14 -7.59
CA MET A 398 2.96 -15.61 -6.34
C MET A 398 3.08 -16.62 -5.19
N ASP A 399 2.94 -17.91 -5.46
CA ASP A 399 3.15 -18.99 -4.48
C ASP A 399 4.58 -19.02 -3.94
N GLU A 400 5.57 -18.76 -4.80
CA GLU A 400 6.95 -18.65 -4.38
C GLU A 400 7.14 -17.47 -3.41
N VAL A 401 6.57 -16.30 -3.71
CA VAL A 401 6.60 -15.14 -2.81
C VAL A 401 5.85 -15.44 -1.50
N ALA A 402 4.67 -16.04 -1.56
CA ALA A 402 3.84 -16.38 -0.40
C ALA A 402 4.57 -17.27 0.61
N ARG A 403 5.34 -18.26 0.11
CA ARG A 403 6.16 -19.14 0.97
C ARG A 403 7.20 -18.37 1.80
N HIS A 404 7.68 -17.23 1.31
CA HIS A 404 8.61 -16.38 2.04
C HIS A 404 7.90 -15.39 2.97
N VAL A 405 6.76 -14.85 2.54
CA VAL A 405 5.99 -13.86 3.32
C VAL A 405 5.30 -14.53 4.52
N PHE A 406 4.74 -15.72 4.33
CA PHE A 406 3.96 -16.42 5.33
C PHE A 406 4.67 -17.63 5.94
N ALA A 407 6.00 -17.71 5.77
CA ALA A 407 6.80 -18.72 6.45
C ALA A 407 6.62 -18.61 7.98
N PRO A 408 6.50 -19.74 8.69
CA PRO A 408 6.51 -19.72 10.14
C PRO A 408 7.82 -19.10 10.64
N THR A 409 7.71 -18.28 11.69
CA THR A 409 8.91 -17.73 12.33
C THR A 409 9.69 -18.88 12.95
N PRO A 410 11.00 -19.04 12.68
CA PRO A 410 11.80 -20.05 13.38
C PRO A 410 11.66 -19.80 14.89
N THR A 411 11.15 -20.77 15.62
CA THR A 411 11.21 -20.77 17.08
C THR A 411 12.66 -21.03 17.48
N ASP A 412 13.32 -20.06 18.13
CA ASP A 412 14.64 -20.21 18.75
C ASP A 412 14.65 -21.31 19.83
#